data_2d42ed1be50ba4321812d4bbeae04bb6
#
_entry.id   2d42ed1be50ba4321812d4bbeae04bb6
#
_cell.length_a   1.000
_cell.length_b   1.000
_cell.length_c   1.000
_cell.angle_alpha   90.00
_cell.angle_beta   90.00
_cell.angle_gamma   90.00
#
_symmetry.space_group_name_H-M   'P 1'
#
loop_
_entity.id
_entity.type
_entity.pdbx_description
1 polymer ?
#
loop_
_entity_poly.entity_id
_entity_poly.type
_entity_poly.pdbx_seq_one_letter_code
_entity_poly.pdbx_strand_id
1 'polypeptide(L)'
;MFDHVQKRHRVFFVYIGGESPLKEKYIDAASELIVYTYFFSASEDVVPEYVTLKEMPAVLVFKDNTYFVYDEYEDGDLSSWISRERFQNYLTMDGFLLYELGDTGKLVAIAVIDEKNTSLEHTRLKSVVQEVARDFRDHFHRNFQFGHMDGNDYINTLLMDELTVPTIVVLNTSNQQYFLLDRHIKDTSDMVQFINSILDGTVPAQGGDSILQRLKRIMFDAKSTIVSIFKSSPLLGCFLFGLPLGVISIMCYGIYTADTEGGYIEERYEVSKSEMENQEQIEERKEQESISGESLVPTMQEPKDVLEKKKD
;
A
#
# COMPACT_ATOMS: atom_id res chain seq x y z
N MET A 1 4.89 -29.15 -39.59
CA MET A 1 4.00 -29.17 -38.44
C MET A 1 4.28 -28.00 -37.50
N PHE A 2 5.50 -27.83 -36.99
CA PHE A 2 5.89 -26.73 -36.10
C PHE A 2 5.61 -25.34 -36.65
N ASP A 3 5.99 -25.02 -37.88
CA ASP A 3 5.71 -23.73 -38.53
C ASP A 3 4.22 -23.36 -38.56
N HIS A 4 3.35 -24.35 -38.64
CA HIS A 4 1.92 -24.14 -38.66
C HIS A 4 1.37 -23.83 -37.26
N VAL A 5 1.89 -24.49 -36.24
CA VAL A 5 1.57 -24.24 -34.84
C VAL A 5 2.08 -22.85 -34.43
N GLN A 6 3.32 -22.52 -34.76
CA GLN A 6 3.97 -21.26 -34.46
C GLN A 6 3.27 -20.04 -35.07
N LYS A 7 2.67 -20.20 -36.28
CA LYS A 7 1.87 -19.16 -36.92
C LYS A 7 0.50 -18.93 -36.26
N ARG A 8 -0.04 -19.96 -35.54
CA ARG A 8 -1.33 -19.88 -34.89
C ARG A 8 -1.25 -19.50 -33.44
N HIS A 9 -0.21 -19.92 -32.74
CA HIS A 9 -0.05 -19.80 -31.32
C HIS A 9 1.27 -19.08 -31.00
N ARG A 10 1.19 -17.95 -30.31
CA ARG A 10 2.36 -17.16 -29.92
C ARG A 10 3.18 -17.83 -28.84
N VAL A 11 2.51 -18.59 -27.96
CA VAL A 11 3.12 -19.40 -26.90
C VAL A 11 2.48 -20.78 -26.92
N PHE A 12 3.28 -21.84 -26.89
CA PHE A 12 2.80 -23.21 -26.78
C PHE A 12 3.89 -24.13 -26.22
N PHE A 13 3.47 -25.21 -25.59
CA PHE A 13 4.34 -26.19 -24.98
C PHE A 13 4.38 -27.47 -25.81
N VAL A 14 5.53 -28.12 -25.83
CA VAL A 14 5.73 -29.37 -26.58
C VAL A 14 6.50 -30.36 -25.73
N TYR A 15 5.92 -31.53 -25.52
CA TYR A 15 6.63 -32.67 -25.01
C TYR A 15 7.29 -33.42 -26.17
N ILE A 16 8.57 -33.75 -26.05
CA ILE A 16 9.34 -34.51 -27.04
C ILE A 16 9.87 -35.77 -26.40
N GLY A 17 9.51 -36.93 -26.98
CA GLY A 17 9.96 -38.24 -26.52
C GLY A 17 8.89 -39.32 -26.50
N GLY A 18 9.25 -40.49 -25.97
CA GLY A 18 8.36 -41.62 -25.76
C GLY A 18 7.65 -41.59 -24.40
N GLU A 19 7.13 -42.74 -23.97
CA GLU A 19 6.54 -42.91 -22.65
C GLU A 19 7.58 -42.72 -21.55
N SER A 20 7.30 -41.90 -20.55
CA SER A 20 8.21 -41.60 -19.45
C SER A 20 7.47 -40.96 -18.26
N PRO A 21 8.05 -40.92 -17.05
CA PRO A 21 7.50 -40.21 -15.92
C PRO A 21 7.31 -38.69 -16.19
N LEU A 22 8.17 -38.08 -17.01
CA LEU A 22 8.06 -36.70 -17.41
C LEU A 22 6.81 -36.44 -18.29
N LYS A 23 6.44 -37.47 -19.13
CA LYS A 23 5.21 -37.39 -19.94
C LYS A 23 3.96 -37.39 -19.07
N GLU A 24 3.93 -38.18 -18.01
CA GLU A 24 2.82 -38.20 -17.05
C GLU A 24 2.68 -36.84 -16.36
N LYS A 25 3.77 -36.28 -15.81
CA LYS A 25 3.78 -34.92 -15.24
C LYS A 25 3.33 -33.88 -16.25
N TYR A 26 3.72 -34.02 -17.53
CA TYR A 26 3.32 -33.08 -18.58
C TYR A 26 1.82 -33.17 -18.91
N ILE A 27 1.24 -34.35 -18.93
CA ILE A 27 -0.20 -34.55 -19.16
C ILE A 27 -1.01 -33.99 -18.00
N ASP A 28 -0.55 -34.21 -16.76
CA ASP A 28 -1.21 -33.67 -15.56
C ASP A 28 -1.18 -32.14 -15.60
N ALA A 29 -0.03 -31.52 -15.84
CA ALA A 29 0.09 -30.08 -15.99
C ALA A 29 -0.76 -29.53 -17.17
N ALA A 30 -0.80 -30.24 -18.29
CA ALA A 30 -1.64 -29.87 -19.42
C ALA A 30 -3.14 -29.91 -19.07
N SER A 31 -3.57 -30.86 -18.26
CA SER A 31 -4.98 -30.97 -17.83
C SER A 31 -5.40 -29.78 -16.97
N GLU A 32 -4.50 -29.25 -16.15
CA GLU A 32 -4.77 -28.09 -15.30
C GLU A 32 -4.70 -26.76 -16.08
N LEU A 33 -3.75 -26.64 -17.02
CA LEU A 33 -3.38 -25.36 -17.62
C LEU A 33 -3.87 -25.18 -19.06
N ILE A 34 -4.64 -26.13 -19.63
CA ILE A 34 -5.11 -26.10 -21.02
C ILE A 34 -6.00 -24.87 -21.34
N VAL A 35 -6.61 -24.27 -20.34
CA VAL A 35 -7.42 -23.06 -20.51
C VAL A 35 -6.57 -21.79 -20.71
N TYR A 36 -5.29 -21.86 -20.37
CA TYR A 36 -4.38 -20.70 -20.42
C TYR A 36 -3.36 -20.77 -21.56
N THR A 37 -3.04 -21.98 -22.06
CA THR A 37 -2.00 -22.17 -23.07
C THR A 37 -2.24 -23.45 -23.88
N TYR A 38 -1.39 -23.70 -24.86
CA TYR A 38 -1.54 -24.81 -25.79
C TYR A 38 -0.46 -25.86 -25.57
N PHE A 39 -0.87 -27.14 -25.63
CA PHE A 39 -0.01 -28.30 -25.37
C PHE A 39 0.01 -29.22 -26.57
N PHE A 40 1.21 -29.66 -26.93
CA PHE A 40 1.45 -30.58 -28.02
C PHE A 40 2.42 -31.65 -27.56
N SER A 41 2.40 -32.80 -28.27
CA SER A 41 3.39 -33.87 -28.14
C SER A 41 3.95 -34.18 -29.52
N ALA A 42 5.25 -34.42 -29.58
CA ALA A 42 5.95 -34.71 -30.82
C ALA A 42 7.01 -35.80 -30.62
N SER A 43 7.29 -36.54 -31.71
CA SER A 43 8.47 -37.40 -31.77
C SER A 43 9.72 -36.60 -32.15
N GLU A 44 10.88 -37.16 -31.87
CA GLU A 44 12.17 -36.49 -32.08
C GLU A 44 12.43 -36.15 -33.57
N ASP A 45 11.94 -36.97 -34.50
CA ASP A 45 12.11 -36.83 -35.94
C ASP A 45 11.43 -35.58 -36.56
N VAL A 46 10.47 -34.97 -35.83
CA VAL A 46 9.73 -33.78 -36.30
C VAL A 46 10.20 -32.49 -35.65
N VAL A 47 11.22 -32.57 -34.78
CA VAL A 47 11.79 -31.40 -34.10
C VAL A 47 12.54 -30.52 -35.12
N PRO A 48 12.33 -29.19 -35.11
CA PRO A 48 13.06 -28.28 -35.99
C PRO A 48 14.57 -28.35 -35.77
N GLU A 49 15.36 -28.26 -36.87
CA GLU A 49 16.83 -28.33 -36.81
C GLU A 49 17.50 -27.29 -35.91
N TYR A 50 16.83 -26.15 -35.69
CA TYR A 50 17.35 -25.10 -34.80
C TYR A 50 17.19 -25.41 -33.30
N VAL A 51 16.42 -26.45 -32.94
CA VAL A 51 16.23 -26.89 -31.58
C VAL A 51 17.30 -27.88 -31.18
N THR A 52 18.10 -27.52 -30.20
CA THR A 52 19.14 -28.39 -29.66
C THR A 52 18.72 -28.93 -28.31
N LEU A 53 18.54 -30.23 -28.20
CA LEU A 53 18.20 -30.91 -26.95
C LEU A 53 19.45 -31.59 -26.37
N LYS A 54 19.70 -31.37 -25.08
CA LYS A 54 20.79 -32.02 -24.34
C LYS A 54 20.43 -33.45 -23.95
N GLU A 55 19.19 -33.66 -23.57
CA GLU A 55 18.66 -34.91 -23.04
C GLU A 55 17.24 -35.16 -23.56
N MET A 56 16.83 -36.40 -23.56
CA MET A 56 15.50 -36.85 -23.94
C MET A 56 14.96 -37.78 -22.84
N PRO A 57 13.69 -37.74 -22.51
CA PRO A 57 12.62 -36.86 -23.03
C PRO A 57 12.74 -35.43 -22.54
N ALA A 58 12.14 -34.47 -23.27
CA ALA A 58 12.21 -33.04 -22.94
C ALA A 58 10.83 -32.34 -23.06
N VAL A 59 10.65 -31.28 -22.27
CA VAL A 59 9.53 -30.37 -22.41
C VAL A 59 10.07 -29.00 -22.83
N LEU A 60 9.47 -28.41 -23.85
CA LEU A 60 9.86 -27.13 -24.40
C LEU A 60 8.67 -26.18 -24.39
N VAL A 61 8.96 -24.90 -24.19
CA VAL A 61 8.06 -23.80 -24.52
C VAL A 61 8.58 -23.07 -25.75
N PHE A 62 7.73 -22.88 -26.72
CA PHE A 62 7.99 -22.02 -27.89
C PHE A 62 7.26 -20.70 -27.70
N LYS A 63 8.02 -19.60 -27.73
CA LYS A 63 7.48 -18.24 -27.63
C LYS A 63 8.39 -17.23 -28.34
N ASP A 64 7.82 -16.21 -28.96
CA ASP A 64 8.53 -15.11 -29.60
C ASP A 64 9.65 -15.58 -30.56
N ASN A 65 9.35 -16.58 -31.40
CA ASN A 65 10.28 -17.21 -32.35
C ASN A 65 11.55 -17.83 -31.73
N THR A 66 11.49 -18.18 -30.46
CA THR A 66 12.53 -18.91 -29.75
C THR A 66 11.91 -20.05 -28.92
N TYR A 67 12.76 -20.79 -28.23
CA TYR A 67 12.30 -21.84 -27.32
C TYR A 67 13.13 -21.83 -26.03
N PHE A 68 12.55 -22.37 -24.97
CA PHE A 68 13.24 -22.69 -23.73
C PHE A 68 12.96 -24.16 -23.39
N VAL A 69 13.95 -24.82 -22.84
CA VAL A 69 13.87 -26.22 -22.42
C VAL A 69 13.68 -26.25 -20.91
N TYR A 70 12.73 -27.03 -20.45
CA TYR A 70 12.53 -27.27 -19.02
C TYR A 70 13.71 -28.03 -18.42
N ASP A 71 14.21 -27.57 -17.30
CA ASP A 71 15.23 -28.18 -16.47
C ASP A 71 14.74 -28.36 -15.05
N GLU A 72 14.50 -29.62 -14.63
CA GLU A 72 13.91 -29.89 -13.30
C GLU A 72 14.76 -29.35 -12.14
N TYR A 73 16.08 -29.27 -12.31
CA TYR A 73 16.98 -28.77 -11.25
C TYR A 73 16.94 -27.24 -11.10
N GLU A 74 16.83 -26.52 -12.22
CA GLU A 74 16.84 -25.06 -12.23
C GLU A 74 15.42 -24.48 -12.13
N ASP A 75 14.44 -25.13 -12.73
CA ASP A 75 13.08 -24.61 -12.90
C ASP A 75 12.09 -25.16 -11.87
N GLY A 76 12.45 -26.25 -11.18
CA GLY A 76 11.62 -26.88 -10.16
C GLY A 76 10.43 -27.65 -10.74
N ASP A 77 9.26 -27.52 -10.14
CA ASP A 77 8.06 -28.22 -10.58
C ASP A 77 7.58 -27.80 -11.98
N LEU A 78 7.19 -28.79 -12.80
CA LEU A 78 6.82 -28.60 -14.20
C LEU A 78 5.56 -27.74 -14.36
N SER A 79 4.52 -27.95 -13.57
CA SER A 79 3.30 -27.14 -13.60
C SER A 79 3.59 -25.66 -13.30
N SER A 80 4.41 -25.43 -12.28
CA SER A 80 4.87 -24.09 -11.90
C SER A 80 5.69 -23.43 -13.01
N TRP A 81 6.59 -24.19 -13.65
CA TRP A 81 7.38 -23.69 -14.79
C TRP A 81 6.47 -23.33 -15.97
N ILE A 82 5.52 -24.19 -16.34
CA ILE A 82 4.55 -23.91 -17.41
C ILE A 82 3.74 -22.63 -17.09
N SER A 83 3.30 -22.49 -15.88
CA SER A 83 2.56 -21.29 -15.44
C SER A 83 3.40 -20.00 -15.57
N ARG A 84 4.71 -20.09 -15.27
CA ARG A 84 5.64 -18.95 -15.43
C ARG A 84 5.97 -18.64 -16.87
N GLU A 85 6.09 -19.66 -17.72
CA GLU A 85 6.56 -19.51 -19.11
C GLU A 85 5.44 -19.34 -20.15
N ARG A 86 4.15 -19.41 -19.75
CA ARG A 86 2.99 -19.26 -20.63
C ARG A 86 2.81 -17.87 -21.22
N PHE A 87 3.59 -16.89 -20.77
CA PHE A 87 3.52 -15.51 -21.26
C PHE A 87 4.62 -15.24 -22.30
N GLN A 88 4.34 -14.34 -23.25
CA GLN A 88 5.35 -13.79 -24.16
C GLN A 88 6.44 -13.05 -23.37
N ASN A 89 7.64 -12.92 -23.92
CA ASN A 89 8.73 -12.21 -23.24
C ASN A 89 8.45 -10.72 -23.03
N TYR A 90 7.62 -10.10 -23.89
CA TYR A 90 7.20 -8.71 -23.79
C TYR A 90 5.69 -8.57 -23.94
N LEU A 91 5.05 -7.86 -23.02
CA LEU A 91 3.60 -7.74 -22.92
C LEU A 91 3.13 -6.29 -22.91
N THR A 92 1.94 -6.04 -23.45
CA THR A 92 1.16 -4.85 -23.12
C THR A 92 0.39 -5.17 -21.83
N MET A 93 0.62 -4.41 -20.78
CA MET A 93 0.16 -4.72 -19.45
C MET A 93 -1.03 -3.87 -19.05
N ASP A 94 -1.94 -4.48 -18.32
CA ASP A 94 -3.04 -3.87 -17.61
C ASP A 94 -3.12 -4.42 -16.18
N GLY A 95 -4.08 -3.94 -15.40
CA GLY A 95 -4.25 -4.38 -14.03
C GLY A 95 -4.59 -5.86 -13.87
N PHE A 96 -5.35 -6.43 -14.82
CA PHE A 96 -5.72 -7.84 -14.81
C PHE A 96 -4.51 -8.73 -15.08
N LEU A 97 -3.73 -8.40 -16.11
CA LEU A 97 -2.52 -9.13 -16.44
C LEU A 97 -1.46 -9.06 -15.34
N LEU A 98 -1.33 -7.91 -14.67
CA LEU A 98 -0.43 -7.78 -13.51
C LEU A 98 -0.84 -8.68 -12.34
N TYR A 99 -2.14 -8.85 -12.13
CA TYR A 99 -2.64 -9.79 -11.14
C TYR A 99 -2.29 -11.24 -11.50
N GLU A 100 -2.49 -11.65 -12.77
CA GLU A 100 -2.10 -12.99 -13.24
C GLU A 100 -0.58 -13.25 -13.15
N LEU A 101 0.23 -12.22 -13.41
CA LEU A 101 1.69 -12.31 -13.28
C LEU A 101 2.15 -12.48 -11.83
N GLY A 102 1.32 -12.13 -10.86
CA GLY A 102 1.59 -12.32 -9.43
C GLY A 102 1.85 -13.77 -9.06
N ASP A 103 1.13 -14.69 -9.68
CA ASP A 103 1.27 -16.13 -9.43
C ASP A 103 2.56 -16.71 -10.02
N THR A 104 3.21 -15.99 -10.92
CA THR A 104 4.47 -16.46 -11.54
C THR A 104 5.68 -16.32 -10.64
N GLY A 105 5.64 -15.45 -9.64
CA GLY A 105 6.78 -15.11 -8.79
C GLY A 105 7.87 -14.29 -9.48
N LYS A 106 7.70 -13.94 -10.77
CA LYS A 106 8.65 -13.09 -11.51
C LYS A 106 8.50 -11.62 -11.12
N LEU A 107 9.60 -10.90 -11.15
CA LEU A 107 9.59 -9.44 -11.10
C LEU A 107 9.08 -8.90 -12.44
N VAL A 108 8.20 -7.91 -12.39
CA VAL A 108 7.58 -7.34 -13.59
C VAL A 108 8.18 -5.97 -13.89
N ALA A 109 8.98 -5.89 -14.96
CA ALA A 109 9.62 -4.65 -15.39
C ALA A 109 8.73 -3.93 -16.43
N ILE A 110 8.19 -2.78 -16.07
CA ILE A 110 7.16 -2.07 -16.81
C ILE A 110 7.66 -0.69 -17.25
N ALA A 111 7.67 -0.44 -18.56
CA ALA A 111 7.73 0.91 -19.08
C ALA A 111 6.34 1.57 -18.93
N VAL A 112 6.20 2.49 -17.99
CA VAL A 112 4.98 3.29 -17.84
C VAL A 112 5.09 4.50 -18.74
N ILE A 113 4.23 4.58 -19.74
CA ILE A 113 4.28 5.58 -20.82
C ILE A 113 2.90 6.18 -21.05
N ASP A 114 2.84 7.26 -21.79
CA ASP A 114 1.61 7.77 -22.39
C ASP A 114 1.69 7.52 -23.92
N GLU A 115 0.91 6.57 -24.43
CA GLU A 115 0.92 6.21 -25.86
C GLU A 115 0.38 7.32 -26.77
N LYS A 116 -0.38 8.26 -26.21
CA LYS A 116 -0.85 9.46 -26.94
C LYS A 116 0.25 10.51 -27.08
N ASN A 117 1.23 10.46 -26.19
CA ASN A 117 2.37 11.36 -26.25
C ASN A 117 3.43 10.81 -27.22
N THR A 118 3.53 11.43 -28.40
CA THR A 118 4.49 11.05 -29.45
C THR A 118 5.91 11.53 -29.19
N SER A 119 6.24 11.98 -27.97
CA SER A 119 7.60 12.42 -27.65
C SER A 119 8.59 11.26 -27.77
N LEU A 120 9.81 11.60 -28.15
CA LEU A 120 10.89 10.63 -28.34
C LEU A 120 11.19 9.81 -27.08
N GLU A 121 10.99 10.39 -25.90
CA GLU A 121 11.29 9.76 -24.61
C GLU A 121 10.37 8.56 -24.33
N HIS A 122 9.06 8.69 -24.57
CA HIS A 122 8.10 7.60 -24.39
C HIS A 122 8.38 6.42 -25.32
N THR A 123 8.58 6.73 -26.61
CA THR A 123 8.90 5.71 -27.64
C THR A 123 10.24 5.03 -27.32
N ARG A 124 11.24 5.81 -26.92
CA ARG A 124 12.57 5.29 -26.58
C ARG A 124 12.53 4.34 -25.38
N LEU A 125 11.87 4.71 -24.30
CA LEU A 125 11.76 3.86 -23.12
C LEU A 125 11.07 2.53 -23.46
N LYS A 126 9.96 2.59 -24.23
CA LYS A 126 9.26 1.38 -24.72
C LYS A 126 10.21 0.50 -25.54
N SER A 127 10.97 1.07 -26.47
CA SER A 127 11.93 0.33 -27.30
C SER A 127 13.05 -0.30 -26.47
N VAL A 128 13.61 0.43 -25.50
CA VAL A 128 14.69 -0.07 -24.64
C VAL A 128 14.24 -1.30 -23.85
N VAL A 129 13.05 -1.25 -23.23
CA VAL A 129 12.52 -2.40 -22.48
C VAL A 129 12.23 -3.58 -23.40
N GLN A 130 11.72 -3.32 -24.62
CA GLN A 130 11.46 -4.35 -25.61
C GLN A 130 12.75 -5.00 -26.12
N GLU A 131 13.80 -4.22 -26.35
CA GLU A 131 15.12 -4.72 -26.74
C GLU A 131 15.74 -5.60 -25.65
N VAL A 132 15.69 -5.17 -24.37
CA VAL A 132 16.17 -5.97 -23.24
C VAL A 132 15.41 -7.28 -23.15
N ALA A 133 14.08 -7.26 -23.27
CA ALA A 133 13.25 -8.46 -23.26
C ALA A 133 13.60 -9.44 -24.38
N ARG A 134 14.06 -8.96 -25.55
CA ARG A 134 14.43 -9.79 -26.69
C ARG A 134 15.88 -10.26 -26.62
N ASP A 135 16.81 -9.34 -26.37
CA ASP A 135 18.24 -9.60 -26.58
C ASP A 135 18.93 -10.21 -25.34
N PHE A 136 18.35 -9.94 -24.14
CA PHE A 136 18.83 -10.48 -22.87
C PHE A 136 17.88 -11.53 -22.26
N ARG A 137 16.97 -12.10 -23.07
CA ARG A 137 15.98 -13.07 -22.62
C ARG A 137 16.58 -14.27 -21.89
N ASP A 138 17.69 -14.82 -22.40
CA ASP A 138 18.33 -16.00 -21.82
C ASP A 138 18.87 -15.76 -20.40
N HIS A 139 19.15 -14.49 -20.08
CA HIS A 139 19.63 -14.09 -18.75
C HIS A 139 18.48 -13.77 -17.78
N PHE A 140 17.40 -13.18 -18.29
CA PHE A 140 16.37 -12.58 -17.43
C PHE A 140 15.02 -13.30 -17.44
N HIS A 141 14.74 -14.20 -18.40
CA HIS A 141 13.41 -14.81 -18.54
C HIS A 141 12.92 -15.55 -17.30
N ARG A 142 13.83 -16.12 -16.48
CA ARG A 142 13.46 -16.82 -15.25
C ARG A 142 13.01 -15.88 -14.14
N ASN A 143 13.61 -14.71 -14.05
CA ASN A 143 13.43 -13.78 -12.95
C ASN A 143 12.54 -12.59 -13.28
N PHE A 144 12.42 -12.22 -14.56
CA PHE A 144 11.70 -11.04 -15.01
C PHE A 144 10.68 -11.34 -16.08
N GLN A 145 9.59 -10.57 -15.99
CA GLN A 145 8.63 -10.37 -17.08
C GLN A 145 8.71 -8.92 -17.51
N PHE A 146 8.76 -8.67 -18.83
CA PHE A 146 8.89 -7.33 -19.39
C PHE A 146 7.61 -6.88 -20.07
N GLY A 147 7.40 -5.56 -20.11
CA GLY A 147 6.32 -4.98 -20.87
C GLY A 147 6.19 -3.48 -20.73
N HIS A 148 5.08 -2.96 -21.21
CA HIS A 148 4.71 -1.55 -21.06
C HIS A 148 3.26 -1.42 -20.64
N MET A 149 2.94 -0.29 -20.02
CA MET A 149 1.58 0.09 -19.64
C MET A 149 1.31 1.51 -20.14
N ASP A 150 0.14 1.71 -20.74
CA ASP A 150 -0.35 3.02 -21.14
C ASP A 150 -1.04 3.72 -19.97
N GLY A 151 -0.53 4.91 -19.64
CA GLY A 151 -0.99 5.71 -18.51
C GLY A 151 -0.43 5.25 -17.16
N ASN A 152 -0.55 6.13 -16.17
CA ASN A 152 0.02 5.92 -14.84
C ASN A 152 -1.04 5.72 -13.74
N ASP A 153 -2.33 5.87 -14.04
CA ASP A 153 -3.40 5.87 -13.03
C ASP A 153 -3.43 4.58 -12.20
N TYR A 154 -3.32 3.41 -12.87
CA TYR A 154 -3.31 2.13 -12.18
C TYR A 154 -2.05 1.95 -11.33
N ILE A 155 -0.88 2.28 -11.91
CA ILE A 155 0.41 2.19 -11.20
C ILE A 155 0.45 3.15 -10.01
N ASN A 156 -0.02 4.38 -10.17
CA ASN A 156 -0.11 5.36 -9.08
C ASN A 156 -0.95 4.84 -7.91
N THR A 157 -2.07 4.20 -8.22
CA THR A 157 -2.91 3.56 -7.20
C THR A 157 -2.20 2.41 -6.52
N LEU A 158 -1.47 1.59 -7.28
CA LEU A 158 -0.73 0.44 -6.76
C LEU A 158 0.44 0.87 -5.86
N LEU A 159 1.19 1.89 -6.28
CA LEU A 159 2.35 2.43 -5.53
C LEU A 159 1.95 3.41 -4.42
N MET A 160 0.72 3.93 -4.46
CA MET A 160 0.24 5.03 -3.60
C MET A 160 1.11 6.28 -3.72
N ASP A 161 1.52 6.55 -4.95
CA ASP A 161 2.38 7.67 -5.31
C ASP A 161 2.03 8.19 -6.71
N GLU A 162 2.42 9.39 -7.04
CA GLU A 162 2.16 10.00 -8.34
C GLU A 162 3.44 9.99 -9.19
N LEU A 163 3.50 9.04 -10.13
CA LEU A 163 4.63 8.91 -11.04
C LEU A 163 4.56 9.90 -12.20
N THR A 164 5.69 10.49 -12.51
CA THR A 164 5.88 11.22 -13.76
C THR A 164 6.25 10.26 -14.88
N VAL A 165 5.52 10.30 -15.99
CA VAL A 165 5.79 9.47 -17.16
C VAL A 165 6.60 10.24 -18.22
N PRO A 166 7.51 9.61 -18.98
CA PRO A 166 7.79 8.17 -18.98
C PRO A 166 8.71 7.72 -17.83
N THR A 167 8.46 6.56 -17.26
CA THR A 167 9.30 6.00 -16.21
C THR A 167 9.32 4.48 -16.28
N ILE A 168 10.30 3.87 -15.62
CA ILE A 168 10.39 2.43 -15.42
C ILE A 168 10.02 2.08 -13.97
N VAL A 169 9.20 1.06 -13.82
CA VAL A 169 8.85 0.48 -12.52
C VAL A 169 9.10 -1.00 -12.58
N VAL A 170 9.78 -1.55 -11.58
CA VAL A 170 9.87 -3.01 -11.42
C VAL A 170 9.03 -3.39 -10.23
N LEU A 171 8.05 -4.26 -10.44
CA LEU A 171 7.10 -4.71 -9.42
C LEU A 171 7.39 -6.14 -9.01
N ASN A 172 7.33 -6.41 -7.72
CA ASN A 172 7.09 -7.73 -7.18
C ASN A 172 5.60 -7.82 -6.81
N THR A 173 4.81 -8.38 -7.72
CA THR A 173 3.36 -8.44 -7.57
C THR A 173 2.91 -9.38 -6.45
N SER A 174 3.76 -10.35 -6.05
CA SER A 174 3.46 -11.30 -4.98
C SER A 174 3.46 -10.65 -3.58
N ASN A 175 4.33 -9.67 -3.34
CA ASN A 175 4.50 -9.02 -2.03
C ASN A 175 4.27 -7.50 -2.05
N GLN A 176 3.84 -6.96 -3.20
CA GLN A 176 3.57 -5.53 -3.40
C GLN A 176 4.79 -4.62 -3.18
N GLN A 177 5.98 -5.16 -3.33
CA GLN A 177 7.20 -4.37 -3.36
C GLN A 177 7.47 -3.86 -4.77
N TYR A 178 8.13 -2.72 -4.85
CA TYR A 178 8.53 -2.12 -6.11
C TYR A 178 9.89 -1.46 -6.03
N PHE A 179 10.49 -1.29 -7.19
CA PHE A 179 11.77 -0.64 -7.36
C PHE A 179 11.62 0.48 -8.37
N LEU A 180 12.08 1.66 -8.01
CA LEU A 180 12.15 2.83 -8.87
C LEU A 180 13.59 3.25 -9.07
N LEU A 181 13.87 3.84 -10.23
CA LEU A 181 15.15 4.44 -10.52
C LEU A 181 15.00 5.96 -10.55
N ASP A 182 15.82 6.67 -9.77
CA ASP A 182 15.77 8.15 -9.68
C ASP A 182 16.29 8.84 -10.93
N ARG A 183 16.88 8.10 -11.87
CA ARG A 183 17.43 8.62 -13.12
C ARG A 183 16.70 8.07 -14.34
N HIS A 184 16.64 8.86 -15.42
CA HIS A 184 16.10 8.39 -16.69
C HIS A 184 16.99 7.32 -17.34
N ILE A 185 16.38 6.24 -17.80
CA ILE A 185 17.05 5.21 -18.60
C ILE A 185 17.24 5.73 -20.02
N LYS A 186 18.49 5.71 -20.48
CA LYS A 186 18.84 6.23 -21.80
C LYS A 186 18.97 5.13 -22.84
N ASP A 187 19.46 3.98 -22.45
CA ASP A 187 19.74 2.85 -23.35
C ASP A 187 19.55 1.50 -22.68
N THR A 188 19.76 0.42 -23.44
CA THR A 188 19.67 -0.96 -22.97
C THR A 188 20.68 -1.28 -21.87
N SER A 189 21.86 -0.66 -21.89
CA SER A 189 22.91 -0.85 -20.88
C SER A 189 22.48 -0.31 -19.52
N ASP A 190 21.87 0.90 -19.50
CA ASP A 190 21.31 1.48 -18.27
C ASP A 190 20.21 0.59 -17.69
N MET A 191 19.35 0.02 -18.55
CA MET A 191 18.28 -0.88 -18.13
C MET A 191 18.81 -2.19 -17.56
N VAL A 192 19.79 -2.81 -18.24
CA VAL A 192 20.47 -4.04 -17.76
C VAL A 192 21.15 -3.79 -16.42
N GLN A 193 21.84 -2.66 -16.27
CA GLN A 193 22.47 -2.29 -15.00
C GLN A 193 21.45 -2.14 -13.88
N PHE A 194 20.31 -1.50 -14.15
CA PHE A 194 19.23 -1.36 -13.17
C PHE A 194 18.67 -2.71 -12.74
N ILE A 195 18.36 -3.60 -13.69
CA ILE A 195 17.87 -4.96 -13.41
C ILE A 195 18.87 -5.75 -12.56
N ASN A 196 20.16 -5.72 -12.91
CA ASN A 196 21.18 -6.40 -12.13
C ASN A 196 21.30 -5.83 -10.72
N SER A 197 21.19 -4.50 -10.56
CA SER A 197 21.19 -3.85 -9.25
C SER A 197 20.02 -4.28 -8.37
N ILE A 198 18.88 -4.63 -8.95
CA ILE A 198 17.74 -5.22 -8.23
C ILE A 198 18.07 -6.66 -7.80
N LEU A 199 18.63 -7.47 -8.70
CA LEU A 199 19.02 -8.86 -8.39
C LEU A 199 20.10 -8.93 -7.31
N ASP A 200 21.06 -8.01 -7.35
CA ASP A 200 22.14 -7.91 -6.37
C ASP A 200 21.69 -7.28 -5.02
N GLY A 201 20.43 -6.79 -4.95
CA GLY A 201 19.88 -6.16 -3.75
C GLY A 201 20.47 -4.78 -3.42
N THR A 202 21.17 -4.13 -4.36
CA THR A 202 21.74 -2.79 -4.17
C THR A 202 20.69 -1.68 -4.27
N VAL A 203 19.61 -1.90 -5.01
CA VAL A 203 18.45 -1.02 -5.06
C VAL A 203 17.47 -1.42 -3.97
N PRO A 204 17.14 -0.53 -3.01
CA PRO A 204 16.22 -0.86 -1.93
C PRO A 204 14.79 -1.05 -2.48
N ALA A 205 14.14 -2.13 -2.05
CA ALA A 205 12.73 -2.33 -2.31
C ALA A 205 11.89 -1.31 -1.55
N GLN A 206 10.90 -0.75 -2.22
CA GLN A 206 9.90 0.14 -1.66
C GLN A 206 8.55 -0.58 -1.56
N GLY A 207 7.61 -0.03 -0.79
CA GLY A 207 6.29 -0.64 -0.65
C GLY A 207 6.27 -1.84 0.29
N GLY A 208 5.53 -2.88 -0.10
CA GLY A 208 5.32 -4.08 0.71
C GLY A 208 4.07 -4.05 1.57
N ASP A 209 3.90 -5.06 2.44
CA ASP A 209 2.67 -5.27 3.21
C ASP A 209 2.80 -4.91 4.71
N SER A 210 3.66 -3.92 5.04
CA SER A 210 3.82 -3.44 6.42
C SER A 210 2.57 -2.67 6.90
N ILE A 211 2.36 -2.61 8.23
CA ILE A 211 1.23 -1.88 8.83
C ILE A 211 1.23 -0.40 8.44
N LEU A 212 2.41 0.22 8.39
CA LEU A 212 2.56 1.61 7.94
C LEU A 212 2.15 1.78 6.48
N GLN A 213 2.46 0.80 5.63
CA GLN A 213 2.10 0.82 4.23
C GLN A 213 0.59 0.62 4.02
N ARG A 214 -0.05 -0.24 4.83
CA ARG A 214 -1.51 -0.40 4.85
C ARG A 214 -2.21 0.91 5.26
N LEU A 215 -1.66 1.60 6.26
CA LEU A 215 -2.19 2.91 6.67
C LEU A 215 -2.03 3.97 5.57
N LYS A 216 -0.86 4.01 4.92
CA LYS A 216 -0.59 4.91 3.77
C LYS A 216 -1.59 4.62 2.64
N ARG A 217 -1.92 3.34 2.37
CA ARG A 217 -2.92 2.93 1.37
C ARG A 217 -4.31 3.48 1.68
N ILE A 218 -4.78 3.32 2.92
CA ILE A 218 -6.08 3.84 3.35
C ILE A 218 -6.12 5.36 3.20
N MET A 219 -5.04 6.06 3.57
CA MET A 219 -4.96 7.52 3.42
C MET A 219 -4.93 7.97 1.96
N PHE A 220 -4.22 7.25 1.10
CA PHE A 220 -4.16 7.54 -0.33
C PHE A 220 -5.53 7.32 -1.00
N ASP A 221 -6.20 6.20 -0.71
CA ASP A 221 -7.53 5.88 -1.22
C ASP A 221 -8.56 6.91 -0.77
N ALA A 222 -8.51 7.32 0.50
CA ALA A 222 -9.37 8.37 1.02
C ALA A 222 -9.14 9.71 0.30
N LYS A 223 -7.86 10.13 0.14
CA LYS A 223 -7.50 11.35 -0.61
C LYS A 223 -7.98 11.28 -2.06
N SER A 224 -7.70 10.17 -2.75
CA SER A 224 -8.09 9.96 -4.15
C SER A 224 -9.61 10.02 -4.33
N THR A 225 -10.35 9.36 -3.45
CA THR A 225 -11.82 9.35 -3.45
C THR A 225 -12.37 10.77 -3.21
N ILE A 226 -11.85 11.50 -2.24
CA ILE A 226 -12.25 12.87 -1.95
C ILE A 226 -12.00 13.77 -3.18
N VAL A 227 -10.79 13.73 -3.73
CA VAL A 227 -10.42 14.49 -4.92
C VAL A 227 -11.31 14.14 -6.12
N SER A 228 -11.60 12.88 -6.33
CA SER A 228 -12.47 12.40 -7.41
C SER A 228 -13.89 12.95 -7.27
N ILE A 229 -14.47 12.93 -6.05
CA ILE A 229 -15.80 13.49 -5.78
C ILE A 229 -15.83 15.00 -6.03
N PHE A 230 -14.82 15.75 -5.59
CA PHE A 230 -14.74 17.18 -5.85
C PHE A 230 -14.55 17.54 -7.33
N LYS A 231 -13.78 16.71 -8.08
CA LYS A 231 -13.61 16.89 -9.53
C LYS A 231 -14.88 16.58 -10.33
N SER A 232 -15.62 15.54 -9.95
CA SER A 232 -16.85 15.14 -10.65
C SER A 232 -18.05 15.98 -10.26
N SER A 233 -18.18 16.36 -9.00
CA SER A 233 -19.31 17.17 -8.49
C SER A 233 -18.90 17.99 -7.26
N PRO A 234 -18.42 19.24 -7.47
CA PRO A 234 -17.93 20.09 -6.38
C PRO A 234 -19.00 20.35 -5.30
N LEU A 235 -20.25 20.51 -5.73
CA LEU A 235 -21.38 20.78 -4.81
C LEU A 235 -21.68 19.57 -3.91
N LEU A 236 -21.62 18.36 -4.46
CA LEU A 236 -21.78 17.11 -3.71
C LEU A 236 -20.63 16.91 -2.71
N GLY A 237 -19.41 17.22 -3.12
CA GLY A 237 -18.24 17.19 -2.24
C GLY A 237 -18.36 18.15 -1.05
N CYS A 238 -18.76 19.39 -1.30
CA CYS A 238 -19.02 20.38 -0.24
C CYS A 238 -20.12 19.92 0.72
N PHE A 239 -21.21 19.33 0.21
CA PHE A 239 -22.29 18.84 1.04
C PHE A 239 -21.86 17.62 1.88
N LEU A 240 -21.20 16.63 1.25
CA LEU A 240 -20.82 15.38 1.90
C LEU A 240 -19.76 15.57 2.99
N PHE A 241 -18.79 16.44 2.77
CA PHE A 241 -17.69 16.67 3.71
C PHE A 241 -17.86 17.94 4.53
N GLY A 242 -18.44 19.00 3.96
CA GLY A 242 -18.62 20.27 4.63
C GLY A 242 -19.66 20.23 5.75
N LEU A 243 -20.76 19.51 5.56
CA LEU A 243 -21.83 19.43 6.57
C LEU A 243 -21.37 18.69 7.84
N PRO A 244 -20.78 17.48 7.78
CA PRO A 244 -20.27 16.80 8.98
C PRO A 244 -19.16 17.60 9.69
N LEU A 245 -18.23 18.19 8.94
CA LEU A 245 -17.17 19.03 9.51
C LEU A 245 -17.74 20.28 10.17
N GLY A 246 -18.76 20.90 9.58
CA GLY A 246 -19.48 22.03 10.18
C GLY A 246 -20.12 21.65 11.50
N VAL A 247 -20.82 20.51 11.55
CA VAL A 247 -21.46 20.03 12.81
C VAL A 247 -20.39 19.74 13.87
N ILE A 248 -19.31 19.03 13.52
CA ILE A 248 -18.20 18.76 14.45
C ILE A 248 -17.58 20.07 14.96
N SER A 249 -17.37 21.05 14.08
CA SER A 249 -16.82 22.36 14.47
C SER A 249 -17.73 23.12 15.45
N ILE A 250 -19.03 23.08 15.23
CA ILE A 250 -20.00 23.68 16.15
C ILE A 250 -20.02 22.95 17.49
N MET A 251 -19.96 21.61 17.49
CA MET A 251 -19.87 20.81 18.72
C MET A 251 -18.57 21.11 19.50
N CYS A 252 -17.44 21.13 18.84
CA CYS A 252 -16.16 21.48 19.46
C CYS A 252 -16.16 22.92 20.02
N TYR A 253 -16.73 23.87 19.28
CA TYR A 253 -16.90 25.24 19.76
C TYR A 253 -17.81 25.29 20.98
N GLY A 254 -18.94 24.58 20.98
CA GLY A 254 -19.84 24.48 22.12
C GLY A 254 -19.18 23.87 23.37
N ILE A 255 -18.39 22.84 23.23
CA ILE A 255 -17.62 22.23 24.33
C ILE A 255 -16.60 23.25 24.87
N TYR A 256 -15.85 23.89 23.97
CA TYR A 256 -14.82 24.87 24.33
C TYR A 256 -15.45 26.06 25.10
N THR A 257 -16.61 26.57 24.68
CA THR A 257 -17.31 27.67 25.38
C THR A 257 -17.94 27.21 26.69
N ALA A 258 -18.47 25.98 26.78
CA ALA A 258 -19.04 25.44 28.01
C ALA A 258 -17.97 25.25 29.11
N ASP A 259 -16.76 24.80 28.76
CA ASP A 259 -15.65 24.74 29.73
C ASP A 259 -15.23 26.12 30.23
N THR A 260 -15.38 27.15 29.41
CA THR A 260 -15.07 28.54 29.82
C THR A 260 -16.17 29.13 30.74
N GLU A 261 -17.45 28.80 30.51
CA GLU A 261 -18.56 29.25 31.37
C GLU A 261 -18.69 28.40 32.66
N GLY A 262 -18.36 27.16 32.65
CA GLY A 262 -18.37 26.24 33.83
C GLY A 262 -17.48 26.74 34.96
N GLY A 263 -16.32 27.30 34.64
CA GLY A 263 -15.42 27.92 35.63
C GLY A 263 -16.02 29.14 36.37
N TYR A 264 -16.78 29.97 35.69
CA TYR A 264 -17.44 31.13 36.32
C TYR A 264 -18.64 30.74 37.15
N ILE A 265 -19.32 29.64 36.91
CA ILE A 265 -20.46 29.16 37.69
C ILE A 265 -19.96 28.54 39.00
N GLU A 266 -18.90 27.78 38.99
CA GLU A 266 -18.31 27.13 40.17
C GLU A 266 -17.74 28.18 41.13
N GLU A 267 -17.04 29.20 40.63
CA GLU A 267 -16.52 30.33 41.39
C GLU A 267 -17.65 31.14 42.06
N ARG A 268 -18.78 31.32 41.35
CA ARG A 268 -19.95 32.03 41.89
C ARG A 268 -20.69 31.23 42.96
N TYR A 269 -20.72 29.87 42.86
CA TYR A 269 -21.29 29.00 43.88
C TYR A 269 -20.43 28.98 45.15
N GLU A 270 -19.11 28.95 45.03
CA GLU A 270 -18.20 28.98 46.18
C GLU A 270 -18.25 30.36 46.92
N VAL A 271 -18.29 31.46 46.19
CA VAL A 271 -18.45 32.80 46.78
C VAL A 271 -19.79 32.94 47.48
N SER A 272 -20.90 32.49 46.89
CA SER A 272 -22.23 32.51 47.50
C SER A 272 -22.31 31.60 48.74
N LYS A 273 -21.64 30.46 48.76
CA LYS A 273 -21.60 29.56 49.91
C LYS A 273 -20.78 30.13 51.06
N SER A 274 -19.65 30.77 50.77
CA SER A 274 -18.85 31.47 51.81
C SER A 274 -19.51 32.69 52.39
N GLU A 275 -20.33 33.41 51.61
CA GLU A 275 -21.16 34.52 52.10
C GLU A 275 -22.31 34.05 53.01
N MET A 276 -22.97 32.92 52.70
CA MET A 276 -23.98 32.32 53.55
C MET A 276 -23.40 31.79 54.87
N GLU A 277 -22.25 31.06 54.81
CA GLU A 277 -21.58 30.60 56.03
C GLU A 277 -21.11 31.74 56.94
N ASN A 278 -20.68 32.87 56.37
CA ASN A 278 -20.34 34.08 57.11
C ASN A 278 -21.59 34.75 57.74
N GLN A 279 -22.73 34.75 57.07
CA GLN A 279 -23.97 35.27 57.61
C GLN A 279 -24.51 34.40 58.76
N GLU A 280 -24.48 33.08 58.65
CA GLU A 280 -24.83 32.16 59.73
C GLU A 280 -23.94 32.34 60.97
N GLN A 281 -22.62 32.49 60.78
CA GLN A 281 -21.71 32.77 61.92
C GLN A 281 -21.96 34.14 62.57
N ILE A 282 -22.39 35.13 61.82
CA ILE A 282 -22.75 36.46 62.38
C ILE A 282 -24.09 36.38 63.15
N GLU A 283 -25.06 35.60 62.67
CA GLU A 283 -26.30 35.38 63.36
C GLU A 283 -26.11 34.57 64.66
N GLU A 284 -25.32 33.50 64.62
CA GLU A 284 -24.95 32.70 65.81
C GLU A 284 -24.22 33.53 66.88
N ARG A 285 -23.37 34.49 66.47
CA ARG A 285 -22.67 35.37 67.38
C ARG A 285 -23.68 36.43 68.00
N LYS A 286 -24.63 36.91 67.25
CA LYS A 286 -25.64 37.78 67.75
C LYS A 286 -26.64 37.12 68.70
N GLU A 287 -26.97 35.83 68.47
CA GLU A 287 -27.76 35.04 69.42
C GLU A 287 -26.97 34.72 70.68
N GLN A 288 -25.68 34.44 70.62
CA GLN A 288 -24.84 34.25 71.82
C GLN A 288 -24.63 35.51 72.60
N GLU A 289 -24.57 36.71 71.99
CA GLU A 289 -24.54 38.01 72.66
C GLU A 289 -25.88 38.39 73.27
N SER A 290 -27.00 37.97 72.67
CA SER A 290 -28.34 38.21 73.24
C SER A 290 -28.62 37.31 74.45
N ILE A 291 -28.10 36.10 74.52
CA ILE A 291 -28.21 35.11 75.63
C ILE A 291 -27.30 35.54 76.80
N SER A 292 -26.18 36.19 76.56
CA SER A 292 -25.28 36.66 77.60
C SER A 292 -25.65 37.98 78.20
N GLY A 293 -26.68 38.70 77.65
CA GLY A 293 -27.17 40.01 78.10
C GLY A 293 -28.28 39.94 79.13
N GLU A 294 -28.82 38.79 79.52
CA GLU A 294 -30.02 38.66 80.39
C GLU A 294 -29.74 37.91 81.69
N SER A 295 -28.75 38.40 82.48
CA SER A 295 -28.71 38.15 83.91
C SER A 295 -27.74 39.07 84.61
N LEU A 296 -28.27 40.25 85.12
CA LEU A 296 -27.73 40.92 86.29
C LEU A 296 -28.71 42.00 86.74
N VAL A 297 -29.62 41.63 87.66
CA VAL A 297 -30.31 42.53 88.54
C VAL A 297 -29.48 42.71 89.79
N PRO A 298 -29.34 43.93 90.40
CA PRO A 298 -28.35 44.25 91.41
C PRO A 298 -28.80 43.95 92.80
N THR A 299 -27.94 43.51 93.70
CA THR A 299 -28.13 43.59 95.15
C THR A 299 -26.96 44.35 95.76
N MET A 300 -27.33 45.52 96.32
CA MET A 300 -26.50 46.35 97.17
C MET A 300 -25.96 45.58 98.36
N GLN A 301 -24.71 45.79 98.73
CA GLN A 301 -24.26 46.07 100.10
C GLN A 301 -22.80 46.59 100.10
N GLU A 302 -22.67 47.64 100.90
CA GLU A 302 -21.51 48.45 101.23
C GLU A 302 -20.51 47.70 102.16
N PRO A 303 -19.49 48.42 102.65
CA PRO A 303 -18.06 48.24 102.23
C PRO A 303 -17.20 47.68 103.39
N LYS A 304 -16.00 47.39 103.25
CA LYS A 304 -14.88 47.65 104.21
C LYS A 304 -13.53 47.27 103.58
N ASP A 305 -12.76 48.29 103.45
CA ASP A 305 -11.42 48.51 103.91
C ASP A 305 -10.32 47.47 103.74
N VAL A 306 -9.25 47.95 103.28
CA VAL A 306 -7.90 47.91 103.82
C VAL A 306 -6.85 47.01 103.06
N LEU A 307 -6.00 47.86 102.55
CA LEU A 307 -4.50 47.69 102.56
C LEU A 307 -3.80 46.53 101.90
N GLU A 308 -3.01 46.97 101.03
CA GLU A 308 -1.51 46.92 101.07
C GLU A 308 -0.79 45.74 100.48
N LYS A 309 0.12 46.12 99.71
CA LYS A 309 1.49 45.84 99.45
C LYS A 309 1.77 44.91 98.23
N LYS A 310 2.33 45.56 97.24
CA LYS A 310 3.78 45.72 96.96
C LYS A 310 4.52 44.41 96.52
N LYS A 311 5.19 44.59 95.35
CA LYS A 311 6.47 43.99 94.93
C LYS A 311 6.36 42.58 94.43
N ASP A 312 7.00 42.22 93.33
CA ASP A 312 8.08 42.87 92.52
C ASP A 312 7.84 42.62 91.05
#